data_d084f2302e08126ebbea24d6bce6ce05
#
_entry.id   d084f2302e08126ebbea24d6bce6ce05
#
_cell.length_a   1.000
_cell.length_b   1.000
_cell.length_c   1.000
_cell.angle_alpha   90.00
_cell.angle_beta   90.00
_cell.angle_gamma   90.00
#
_symmetry.space_group_name_H-M   'P 1'
#
loop_
_entity.id
_entity.type
_entity.pdbx_description
1 polymer ?
#
loop_
_entity_poly.entity_id
_entity_poly.type
_entity_poly.pdbx_seq_one_letter_code
_entity_poly.pdbx_strand_id
1 'polypeptide(L)'
;MAIQVEVWGEYACFTRPEMKTERVSYDCMTPSAARGLLESIFWHPGLRYVIDRIHVCAPICFTNIRRNEVKDTISARRVKTVMERGTGELYLAAPESIQQRAAMVLRDVHYVIDAHFDMTKNAAPSDNPGKFQDIIKRRLERGQCYSMPYFGTREFSAHFRRCTELPPCPEELKGTRDLGWMLWDMDFSNPKNITPKFFRAQLVNGVMTVPPPDSGEVRG
;
A
#
# COMPACT_ATOMS: atom_id res chain seq x y z
N MET A 1 16.76 12.88 4.13
CA MET A 1 17.03 12.17 5.42
C MET A 1 16.35 10.82 5.37
N ALA A 2 17.08 9.75 5.68
CA ALA A 2 16.55 8.40 5.59
C ALA A 2 15.56 8.09 6.72
N ILE A 3 14.46 7.46 6.37
CA ILE A 3 13.43 6.94 7.27
C ILE A 3 13.44 5.42 7.12
N GLN A 4 13.56 4.70 8.24
CA GLN A 4 13.45 3.24 8.24
C GLN A 4 12.29 2.83 9.13
N VAL A 5 11.31 2.14 8.53
CA VAL A 5 10.12 1.68 9.20
C VAL A 5 9.99 0.17 9.07
N GLU A 6 9.97 -0.51 10.20
CA GLU A 6 9.70 -1.94 10.28
C GLU A 6 8.19 -2.15 10.41
N VAL A 7 7.64 -3.05 9.58
CA VAL A 7 6.21 -3.33 9.51
C VAL A 7 5.94 -4.82 9.38
N TRP A 8 4.92 -5.34 10.08
CA TRP A 8 4.59 -6.77 10.07
C TRP A 8 3.09 -7.00 10.29
N GLY A 9 2.61 -8.17 9.90
CA GLY A 9 1.22 -8.56 10.08
C GLY A 9 0.96 -9.99 9.64
N GLU A 10 -0.21 -10.47 10.01
CA GLU A 10 -0.62 -11.85 9.74
C GLU A 10 -0.90 -12.10 8.26
N TYR A 11 -1.55 -11.13 7.59
CA TYR A 11 -1.90 -11.24 6.18
C TYR A 11 -1.60 -9.95 5.42
N ALA A 12 -1.38 -10.09 4.09
CA ALA A 12 -1.27 -8.97 3.16
C ALA A 12 -1.87 -9.32 1.79
N CYS A 13 -2.47 -8.33 1.12
CA CYS A 13 -2.93 -8.47 -0.25
C CYS A 13 -2.61 -7.23 -1.09
N PHE A 14 -1.47 -7.26 -1.74
CA PHE A 14 -1.05 -6.24 -2.71
C PHE A 14 -1.59 -6.62 -4.07
N THR A 15 -2.87 -6.33 -4.29
CA THR A 15 -3.65 -6.85 -5.42
C THR A 15 -3.03 -6.49 -6.77
N ARG A 16 -2.82 -7.49 -7.61
CA ARG A 16 -2.41 -7.31 -9.02
C ARG A 16 -3.54 -6.62 -9.79
N PRO A 17 -3.26 -5.59 -10.61
CA PRO A 17 -4.30 -4.85 -11.33
C PRO A 17 -5.18 -5.70 -12.23
N GLU A 18 -4.62 -6.77 -12.81
CA GLU A 18 -5.31 -7.74 -13.67
C GLU A 18 -6.24 -8.69 -12.90
N MET A 19 -6.06 -8.83 -11.57
CA MET A 19 -6.78 -9.78 -10.72
C MET A 19 -7.62 -9.06 -9.66
N LYS A 20 -8.54 -8.20 -10.09
CA LYS A 20 -9.32 -7.33 -9.18
C LYS A 20 -10.50 -8.04 -8.52
N THR A 21 -11.07 -9.02 -9.16
CA THR A 21 -12.30 -9.70 -8.72
C THR A 21 -11.97 -10.85 -7.77
N GLU A 22 -11.18 -11.80 -8.21
CA GLU A 22 -10.53 -12.77 -7.36
C GLU A 22 -9.11 -12.29 -7.12
N ARG A 23 -8.89 -11.67 -5.95
CA ARG A 23 -7.66 -10.93 -5.69
C ARG A 23 -6.47 -11.87 -5.60
N VAL A 24 -5.44 -11.56 -6.35
CA VAL A 24 -4.13 -12.21 -6.22
C VAL A 24 -3.10 -11.17 -5.82
N SER A 25 -2.40 -11.42 -4.73
CA SER A 25 -1.34 -10.54 -4.26
C SER A 25 -0.10 -10.63 -5.16
N TYR A 26 0.65 -9.54 -5.26
CA TYR A 26 2.06 -9.60 -5.62
C TYR A 26 2.82 -10.41 -4.58
N ASP A 27 4.02 -10.88 -4.94
CA ASP A 27 4.89 -11.69 -4.08
C ASP A 27 5.39 -10.96 -2.83
N CYS A 28 5.43 -9.63 -2.87
CA CYS A 28 5.77 -8.79 -1.72
C CYS A 28 5.10 -7.41 -1.84
N MET A 29 5.36 -6.56 -0.85
CA MET A 29 4.85 -5.18 -0.81
C MET A 29 5.27 -4.38 -2.04
N THR A 30 4.31 -3.67 -2.67
CA THR A 30 4.59 -2.74 -3.77
C THR A 30 5.06 -1.39 -3.23
N PRO A 31 5.86 -0.60 -3.98
CA PRO A 31 6.25 0.75 -3.57
C PRO A 31 5.05 1.67 -3.29
N SER A 32 3.99 1.58 -4.10
CA SER A 32 2.73 2.30 -3.88
C SER A 32 2.08 1.96 -2.53
N ALA A 33 2.06 0.67 -2.14
CA ALA A 33 1.53 0.24 -0.85
C ALA A 33 2.41 0.73 0.32
N ALA A 34 3.74 0.67 0.17
CA ALA A 34 4.69 1.18 1.16
C ALA A 34 4.49 2.69 1.39
N ARG A 35 4.35 3.48 0.31
CA ARG A 35 4.06 4.91 0.40
C ARG A 35 2.74 5.17 1.13
N GLY A 36 1.66 4.49 0.74
CA GLY A 36 0.35 4.62 1.38
C GLY A 36 0.36 4.25 2.87
N LEU A 37 1.18 3.27 3.26
CA LEU A 37 1.39 2.88 4.66
C LEU A 37 2.08 4.02 5.43
N LEU A 38 3.14 4.63 4.90
CA LEU A 38 3.81 5.77 5.54
C LEU A 38 2.88 6.98 5.65
N GLU A 39 2.08 7.27 4.62
CA GLU A 39 1.07 8.33 4.63
C GLU A 39 -0.02 8.10 5.68
N SER A 40 -0.39 6.86 5.96
CA SER A 40 -1.35 6.55 7.02
C SER A 40 -0.79 6.83 8.43
N ILE A 41 0.53 6.73 8.61
CA ILE A 41 1.21 7.12 9.84
C ILE A 41 1.29 8.65 9.96
N PHE A 42 1.83 9.31 8.92
CA PHE A 42 1.90 10.76 8.88
C PHE A 42 1.83 11.26 7.43
N TRP A 43 0.83 12.07 7.14
CA TRP A 43 0.67 12.76 5.87
C TRP A 43 0.59 14.28 6.08
N HIS A 44 1.19 15.03 5.18
CA HIS A 44 1.07 16.49 5.14
C HIS A 44 1.19 16.95 3.68
N PRO A 45 0.43 17.99 3.22
CA PRO A 45 0.52 18.47 1.83
C PRO A 45 1.90 19.00 1.45
N GLY A 46 2.69 19.41 2.44
CA GLY A 46 4.06 19.90 2.26
C GLY A 46 5.13 18.83 2.10
N LEU A 47 4.80 17.54 2.19
CA LEU A 47 5.76 16.45 2.01
C LEU A 47 5.26 15.39 1.04
N ARG A 48 6.18 14.72 0.35
CA ARG A 48 5.92 13.54 -0.47
C ARG A 48 6.95 12.46 -0.14
N TYR A 49 6.47 11.29 0.27
CA TYR A 49 7.36 10.15 0.49
C TYR A 49 7.87 9.57 -0.84
N VAL A 50 9.13 9.18 -0.83
CA VAL A 50 9.81 8.44 -1.90
C VAL A 50 10.34 7.14 -1.27
N ILE A 51 9.98 6.02 -1.85
CA ILE A 51 10.41 4.69 -1.39
C ILE A 51 11.72 4.36 -2.10
N ASP A 52 12.77 4.10 -1.32
CA ASP A 52 14.10 3.77 -1.83
C ASP A 52 14.30 2.26 -1.95
N ARG A 53 13.92 1.52 -0.88
CA ARG A 53 14.08 0.06 -0.81
C ARG A 53 12.97 -0.55 0.03
N ILE A 54 12.67 -1.80 -0.26
CA ILE A 54 11.80 -2.64 0.56
C ILE A 54 12.56 -3.93 0.85
N HIS A 55 12.85 -4.16 2.13
CA HIS A 55 13.46 -5.39 2.60
C HIS A 55 12.35 -6.37 2.97
N VAL A 56 12.42 -7.58 2.43
CA VAL A 56 11.51 -8.69 2.74
C VAL A 56 12.19 -9.53 3.83
N CYS A 57 11.67 -9.46 5.03
CA CYS A 57 12.28 -10.01 6.24
C CYS A 57 11.61 -11.32 6.70
N ALA A 58 10.64 -11.84 5.92
CA ALA A 58 10.00 -13.14 6.14
C ALA A 58 9.91 -13.92 4.82
N PRO A 59 9.85 -15.26 4.85
CA PRO A 59 9.61 -16.06 3.66
C PRO A 59 8.33 -15.66 2.93
N ILE A 60 8.32 -15.71 1.60
CA ILE A 60 7.12 -15.41 0.80
C ILE A 60 6.20 -16.61 0.83
N CYS A 61 5.15 -16.53 1.64
CA CYS A 61 4.18 -17.59 1.82
C CYS A 61 2.78 -17.14 1.39
N PHE A 62 2.15 -17.87 0.47
CA PHE A 62 0.78 -17.62 0.04
C PHE A 62 -0.22 -18.50 0.79
N THR A 63 -1.42 -17.98 0.99
CA THR A 63 -2.57 -18.74 1.46
C THR A 63 -3.83 -18.27 0.72
N ASN A 64 -4.88 -19.09 0.77
CA ASN A 64 -6.16 -18.77 0.13
C ASN A 64 -7.20 -18.43 1.21
N ILE A 65 -7.86 -17.29 1.04
CA ILE A 65 -8.96 -16.86 1.91
C ILE A 65 -10.22 -16.76 1.06
N ARG A 66 -11.30 -17.42 1.53
CA ARG A 66 -12.62 -17.31 0.91
C ARG A 66 -13.50 -16.38 1.72
N ARG A 67 -14.23 -15.51 1.04
CA ARG A 67 -15.14 -14.53 1.64
C ARG A 67 -16.44 -14.45 0.89
N ASN A 68 -17.47 -14.14 1.65
CA ASN A 68 -18.73 -13.72 1.09
C ASN A 68 -18.67 -12.20 0.82
N GLU A 69 -18.71 -11.81 -0.44
CA GLU A 69 -18.76 -10.41 -0.86
C GLU A 69 -20.13 -10.11 -1.47
N VAL A 70 -20.55 -8.85 -1.41
CA VAL A 70 -21.77 -8.39 -2.10
C VAL A 70 -21.39 -8.09 -3.55
N LYS A 71 -22.03 -8.80 -4.50
CA LYS A 71 -21.75 -8.64 -5.95
C LYS A 71 -22.37 -7.39 -6.54
N ASP A 72 -23.52 -6.96 -6.00
CA ASP A 72 -24.30 -5.87 -6.56
C ASP A 72 -23.89 -4.53 -5.94
N THR A 73 -24.03 -3.47 -6.72
CA THR A 73 -23.80 -2.09 -6.29
C THR A 73 -25.12 -1.33 -6.26
N ILE A 74 -25.26 -0.38 -5.35
CA ILE A 74 -26.44 0.50 -5.30
C ILE A 74 -26.48 1.32 -6.60
N SER A 75 -27.64 1.24 -7.30
CA SER A 75 -27.83 1.98 -8.55
C SER A 75 -27.85 3.48 -8.32
N ALA A 76 -26.90 4.22 -8.89
CA ALA A 76 -26.85 5.67 -8.83
C ALA A 76 -28.15 6.32 -9.35
N ARG A 77 -28.82 5.71 -10.37
CA ARG A 77 -30.11 6.17 -10.88
C ARG A 77 -31.21 6.05 -9.83
N ARG A 78 -31.24 4.93 -9.06
CA ARG A 78 -32.23 4.74 -7.98
C ARG A 78 -32.00 5.75 -6.87
N VAL A 79 -30.74 5.99 -6.49
CA VAL A 79 -30.37 7.02 -5.50
C VAL A 79 -30.90 8.38 -5.94
N LYS A 80 -30.62 8.81 -7.19
CA LYS A 80 -31.10 10.08 -7.74
C LYS A 80 -32.61 10.18 -7.71
N THR A 81 -33.36 9.14 -8.12
CA THR A 81 -34.81 9.11 -8.12
C THR A 81 -35.37 9.29 -6.71
N VAL A 82 -34.79 8.62 -5.69
CA VAL A 82 -35.24 8.76 -4.29
C VAL A 82 -34.94 10.17 -3.77
N MET A 83 -33.79 10.73 -4.10
CA MET A 83 -33.41 12.11 -3.75
C MET A 83 -34.43 13.14 -4.35
N GLU A 84 -34.78 12.99 -5.63
CA GLU A 84 -35.72 13.90 -6.32
C GLU A 84 -37.14 13.79 -5.78
N ARG A 85 -37.58 12.60 -5.39
CA ARG A 85 -38.95 12.37 -4.86
C ARG A 85 -39.06 12.67 -3.37
N GLY A 86 -37.95 12.71 -2.64
CA GLY A 86 -37.96 12.86 -1.18
C GLY A 86 -38.53 11.66 -0.41
N THR A 87 -38.93 10.61 -1.11
CA THR A 87 -39.53 9.39 -0.53
C THR A 87 -39.10 8.16 -1.32
N GLY A 88 -39.04 6.99 -0.65
CA GLY A 88 -38.72 5.71 -1.26
C GLY A 88 -37.68 4.92 -0.46
N GLU A 89 -37.70 3.62 -0.64
CA GLU A 89 -36.73 2.74 0.00
C GLU A 89 -35.43 2.67 -0.79
N LEU A 90 -34.31 2.84 -0.09
CA LEU A 90 -32.97 2.76 -0.65
C LEU A 90 -32.12 1.80 0.18
N TYR A 91 -32.14 0.55 -0.19
CA TYR A 91 -31.32 -0.48 0.43
C TYR A 91 -30.87 -1.54 -0.58
N LEU A 92 -29.88 -2.31 -0.22
CA LEU A 92 -29.43 -3.51 -0.90
C LEU A 92 -29.46 -4.65 0.13
N ALA A 93 -30.25 -5.69 -0.13
CA ALA A 93 -30.33 -6.86 0.72
C ALA A 93 -29.05 -7.72 0.52
N ALA A 94 -28.07 -7.53 1.39
CA ALA A 94 -26.78 -8.24 1.30
C ALA A 94 -26.95 -9.77 1.20
N PRO A 95 -27.85 -10.45 1.96
CA PRO A 95 -28.04 -11.91 1.85
C PRO A 95 -28.45 -12.39 0.45
N GLU A 96 -29.18 -11.56 -0.31
CA GLU A 96 -29.66 -11.89 -1.66
C GLU A 96 -28.58 -11.67 -2.73
N SER A 97 -27.56 -10.89 -2.39
CA SER A 97 -26.47 -10.49 -3.29
C SER A 97 -25.12 -11.08 -2.90
N ILE A 98 -25.09 -12.13 -2.07
CA ILE A 98 -23.85 -12.79 -1.66
C ILE A 98 -23.24 -13.54 -2.83
N GLN A 99 -21.93 -13.33 -3.01
CA GLN A 99 -21.09 -14.12 -3.87
C GLN A 99 -19.82 -14.53 -3.13
N GLN A 100 -19.50 -15.81 -3.09
CA GLN A 100 -18.24 -16.28 -2.54
C GLN A 100 -17.12 -16.00 -3.53
N ARG A 101 -16.05 -15.35 -3.04
CA ARG A 101 -14.82 -15.06 -3.80
C ARG A 101 -13.61 -15.57 -3.05
N ALA A 102 -12.67 -16.12 -3.81
CA ALA A 102 -11.36 -16.51 -3.29
C ALA A 102 -10.36 -15.36 -3.47
N ALA A 103 -9.44 -15.22 -2.52
CA ALA A 103 -8.30 -14.32 -2.63
C ALA A 103 -7.02 -15.08 -2.27
N MET A 104 -5.99 -14.99 -3.12
CA MET A 104 -4.65 -15.47 -2.82
C MET A 104 -3.87 -14.35 -2.16
N VAL A 105 -3.58 -14.51 -0.87
CA VAL A 105 -2.97 -13.49 -0.03
C VAL A 105 -1.64 -13.99 0.54
N LEU A 106 -0.77 -13.07 0.94
CA LEU A 106 0.44 -13.37 1.69
C LEU A 106 0.09 -13.57 3.16
N ARG A 107 0.83 -14.42 3.85
CA ARG A 107 0.73 -14.63 5.30
C ARG A 107 2.06 -14.41 6.00
N ASP A 108 1.99 -14.05 7.29
CA ASP A 108 3.15 -13.88 8.18
C ASP A 108 4.17 -12.90 7.58
N VAL A 109 3.69 -11.76 7.09
CA VAL A 109 4.52 -10.78 6.38
C VAL A 109 5.34 -9.92 7.32
N HIS A 110 6.59 -9.64 6.91
CA HIS A 110 7.50 -8.77 7.64
C HIS A 110 8.39 -8.01 6.65
N TYR A 111 8.38 -6.68 6.75
CA TYR A 111 9.14 -5.80 5.85
C TYR A 111 9.86 -4.70 6.63
N VAL A 112 10.95 -4.18 6.05
CA VAL A 112 11.51 -2.89 6.43
C VAL A 112 11.48 -1.99 5.19
N ILE A 113 10.91 -0.80 5.35
CA ILE A 113 10.78 0.20 4.31
C ILE A 113 11.85 1.26 4.53
N ASP A 114 12.76 1.40 3.55
CA ASP A 114 13.68 2.53 3.45
C ASP A 114 13.04 3.60 2.58
N ALA A 115 12.89 4.79 3.11
CA ALA A 115 12.29 5.90 2.41
C ALA A 115 12.95 7.23 2.80
N HIS A 116 12.74 8.22 1.95
CA HIS A 116 12.93 9.62 2.29
C HIS A 116 11.69 10.42 1.91
N PHE A 117 11.69 11.70 2.19
CA PHE A 117 10.64 12.59 1.69
C PHE A 117 11.23 13.85 1.08
N ASP A 118 10.52 14.35 0.08
CA ASP A 118 10.77 15.64 -0.55
C ASP A 118 9.78 16.67 -0.03
N MET A 119 10.22 17.92 0.08
CA MET A 119 9.34 19.05 0.32
C MET A 119 8.59 19.39 -0.95
N THR A 120 7.27 19.51 -0.86
CA THR A 120 6.43 19.90 -2.00
C THR A 120 6.24 21.43 -2.04
N LYS A 121 5.77 21.93 -3.19
CA LYS A 121 5.37 23.34 -3.35
C LYS A 121 4.20 23.78 -2.45
N ASN A 122 3.49 22.82 -1.84
CA ASN A 122 2.37 23.07 -0.93
C ASN A 122 2.81 23.16 0.54
N ALA A 123 4.11 23.17 0.80
CA ALA A 123 4.64 23.39 2.15
C ALA A 123 4.32 24.82 2.62
N ALA A 124 3.84 24.94 3.86
CA ALA A 124 3.61 26.23 4.47
C ALA A 124 4.96 26.92 4.82
N PRO A 125 5.01 28.25 4.96
CA PRO A 125 6.25 28.97 5.32
C PRO A 125 6.89 28.52 6.64
N SER A 126 6.09 27.94 7.55
CA SER A 126 6.55 27.38 8.82
C SER A 126 7.02 25.93 8.74
N ASP A 127 6.87 25.29 7.59
CA ASP A 127 7.27 23.89 7.40
C ASP A 127 8.75 23.80 7.02
N ASN A 128 9.42 22.83 7.59
CA ASN A 128 10.81 22.54 7.26
C ASN A 128 11.06 21.01 7.43
N PRO A 129 12.09 20.47 6.78
CA PRO A 129 12.41 19.06 6.83
C PRO A 129 12.63 18.52 8.26
N GLY A 130 13.27 19.31 9.14
CA GLY A 130 13.52 18.90 10.54
C GLY A 130 12.23 18.69 11.32
N LYS A 131 11.26 19.61 11.20
CA LYS A 131 9.93 19.48 11.81
C LYS A 131 9.24 18.18 11.40
N PHE A 132 9.23 17.87 10.10
CA PHE A 132 8.58 16.64 9.62
C PHE A 132 9.32 15.39 10.08
N GLN A 133 10.67 15.42 10.05
CA GLN A 133 11.49 14.32 10.56
C GLN A 133 11.19 14.01 12.05
N ASP A 134 11.11 15.03 12.87
CA ASP A 134 10.82 14.88 14.30
C ASP A 134 9.41 14.34 14.54
N ILE A 135 8.43 14.78 13.76
CA ILE A 135 7.06 14.27 13.85
C ILE A 135 7.02 12.78 13.45
N ILE A 136 7.63 12.41 12.34
CA ILE A 136 7.69 11.02 11.87
C ILE A 136 8.38 10.14 12.91
N LYS A 137 9.57 10.54 13.37
CA LYS A 137 10.33 9.80 14.38
C LYS A 137 9.50 9.57 15.63
N ARG A 138 8.89 10.61 16.19
CA ARG A 138 8.06 10.52 17.39
C ARG A 138 6.86 9.58 17.20
N ARG A 139 6.19 9.64 16.04
CA ARG A 139 5.07 8.75 15.76
C ARG A 139 5.48 7.30 15.68
N LEU A 140 6.59 7.00 14.99
CA LEU A 140 7.14 5.66 14.91
C LEU A 140 7.56 5.10 16.27
N GLU A 141 8.17 5.92 17.12
CA GLU A 141 8.59 5.52 18.46
C GLU A 141 7.41 5.29 19.42
N ARG A 142 6.30 5.99 19.20
CA ARG A 142 5.10 5.90 20.06
C ARG A 142 3.98 5.05 19.47
N GLY A 143 4.16 4.46 18.29
CA GLY A 143 3.11 3.73 17.60
C GLY A 143 1.89 4.59 17.22
N GLN A 144 2.09 5.89 16.98
CA GLN A 144 1.02 6.82 16.63
C GLN A 144 0.81 6.92 15.14
N CYS A 145 -0.43 6.83 14.69
CA CYS A 145 -0.80 7.00 13.28
C CYS A 145 -2.04 7.89 13.14
N TYR A 146 -2.21 8.48 11.95
CA TYR A 146 -3.43 9.21 11.60
C TYR A 146 -4.60 8.24 11.33
N SER A 147 -4.35 7.19 10.57
CA SER A 147 -5.26 6.07 10.36
C SER A 147 -4.48 4.77 10.50
N MET A 148 -5.15 3.69 10.90
CA MET A 148 -4.51 2.39 11.06
C MET A 148 -3.85 1.97 9.73
N PRO A 149 -2.53 1.72 9.71
CA PRO A 149 -1.84 1.20 8.55
C PRO A 149 -2.35 -0.20 8.18
N TYR A 150 -2.29 -0.54 6.88
CA TYR A 150 -2.75 -1.83 6.39
C TYR A 150 -1.93 -2.32 5.19
N PHE A 151 -1.93 -3.63 4.97
CA PHE A 151 -1.20 -4.28 3.90
C PHE A 151 -2.07 -4.51 2.65
N GLY A 152 -2.22 -3.46 1.83
CA GLY A 152 -2.92 -3.48 0.55
C GLY A 152 -4.44 -3.37 0.68
N THR A 153 -5.08 -4.16 1.54
CA THR A 153 -6.50 -4.06 1.85
C THR A 153 -6.72 -3.74 3.33
N ARG A 154 -7.75 -2.92 3.64
CA ARG A 154 -7.99 -2.40 5.00
C ARG A 154 -8.24 -3.45 6.07
N GLU A 155 -8.61 -4.66 5.68
CA GLU A 155 -8.84 -5.78 6.57
C GLU A 155 -7.54 -6.39 7.14
N PHE A 156 -6.39 -6.16 6.48
CA PHE A 156 -5.09 -6.64 6.91
C PHE A 156 -4.29 -5.54 7.59
N SER A 157 -4.56 -5.34 8.86
CA SER A 157 -3.86 -4.33 9.67
C SER A 157 -2.36 -4.57 9.71
N ALA A 158 -1.59 -3.50 9.65
CA ALA A 158 -0.15 -3.52 9.78
C ALA A 158 0.29 -2.98 11.14
N HIS A 159 1.11 -3.75 11.84
CA HIS A 159 1.90 -3.23 12.95
C HIS A 159 3.11 -2.49 12.41
N PHE A 160 3.58 -1.49 13.13
CA PHE A 160 4.74 -0.71 12.70
C PHE A 160 5.55 -0.20 13.89
N ARG A 161 6.84 0.00 13.65
CA ARG A 161 7.75 0.69 14.57
C ARG A 161 8.91 1.30 13.81
N ARG A 162 9.68 2.15 14.48
CA ARG A 162 10.96 2.57 13.96
C ARG A 162 11.91 1.38 13.88
N CYS A 163 12.52 1.15 12.74
CA CYS A 163 13.57 0.15 12.59
C CYS A 163 14.85 0.67 13.26
N THR A 164 15.37 -0.05 14.24
CA THR A 164 16.65 0.23 14.91
C THR A 164 17.73 -0.73 14.49
N GLU A 165 17.33 -1.93 14.08
CA GLU A 165 18.22 -2.99 13.63
C GLU A 165 17.52 -3.73 12.49
N LEU A 166 18.20 -3.88 11.36
CA LEU A 166 17.63 -4.55 10.20
C LEU A 166 17.57 -6.07 10.46
N PRO A 167 16.37 -6.69 10.37
CA PRO A 167 16.25 -8.14 10.48
C PRO A 167 17.06 -8.86 9.41
N PRO A 168 17.61 -10.05 9.70
CA PRO A 168 18.36 -10.80 8.72
C PRO A 168 17.49 -11.25 7.54
N CYS A 169 18.12 -11.34 6.35
CA CYS A 169 17.44 -11.88 5.18
C CYS A 169 17.15 -13.38 5.39
N PRO A 170 15.91 -13.85 5.16
CA PRO A 170 15.61 -15.28 5.14
C PRO A 170 16.46 -16.04 4.14
N GLU A 171 16.85 -17.27 4.48
CA GLU A 171 17.69 -18.13 3.60
C GLU A 171 17.05 -18.33 2.23
N GLU A 172 15.72 -18.48 2.17
CA GLU A 172 14.93 -18.70 0.96
C GLU A 172 14.93 -17.50 0.00
N LEU A 173 15.32 -16.32 0.49
CA LEU A 173 15.40 -15.08 -0.29
C LEU A 173 16.81 -14.67 -0.65
N LYS A 174 17.82 -15.50 -0.34
CA LYS A 174 19.18 -15.27 -0.78
C LYS A 174 19.32 -15.45 -2.29
N GLY A 175 20.25 -14.70 -2.88
CA GLY A 175 20.44 -14.66 -4.33
C GLY A 175 19.53 -13.63 -5.01
N THR A 176 19.30 -13.83 -6.30
CA THR A 176 18.47 -12.92 -7.12
C THR A 176 17.19 -13.62 -7.56
N ARG A 177 16.05 -12.98 -7.34
CA ARG A 177 14.71 -13.43 -7.77
C ARG A 177 14.04 -12.35 -8.59
N ASP A 178 13.67 -12.64 -9.83
CA ASP A 178 12.84 -11.77 -10.67
C ASP A 178 11.37 -11.88 -10.23
N LEU A 179 10.74 -10.75 -9.92
CA LEU A 179 9.33 -10.66 -9.54
C LEU A 179 8.42 -10.24 -10.71
N GLY A 180 9.03 -9.98 -11.88
CA GLY A 180 8.30 -9.50 -13.05
C GLY A 180 7.87 -8.03 -12.93
N TRP A 181 6.83 -7.67 -13.68
CA TRP A 181 6.28 -6.32 -13.66
C TRP A 181 5.45 -6.09 -12.40
N MET A 182 5.81 -5.04 -11.66
CA MET A 182 5.15 -4.65 -10.41
C MET A 182 4.67 -3.21 -10.49
N LEU A 183 3.52 -2.93 -9.87
CA LEU A 183 3.00 -1.57 -9.73
C LEU A 183 3.99 -0.73 -8.95
N TRP A 184 4.52 0.30 -9.62
CA TRP A 184 5.39 1.29 -8.99
C TRP A 184 4.56 2.28 -8.19
N ASP A 185 3.65 3.00 -8.84
CA ASP A 185 2.67 3.91 -8.23
C ASP A 185 1.61 4.31 -9.28
N MET A 186 0.61 5.07 -8.83
CA MET A 186 -0.36 5.72 -9.69
C MET A 186 0.12 7.13 -10.07
N ASP A 187 -0.01 7.49 -11.33
CA ASP A 187 0.26 8.85 -11.79
C ASP A 187 -0.98 9.73 -11.61
N PHE A 188 -0.92 10.62 -10.62
CA PHE A 188 -1.97 11.58 -10.29
C PHE A 188 -1.77 12.95 -10.96
N SER A 189 -0.82 13.10 -11.88
CA SER A 189 -0.54 14.38 -12.55
C SER A 189 -1.75 14.91 -13.32
N ASN A 190 -2.56 14.00 -13.88
CA ASN A 190 -3.83 14.32 -14.49
C ASN A 190 -5.00 13.70 -13.69
N PRO A 191 -5.72 14.49 -12.87
CA PRO A 191 -6.83 13.97 -12.04
C PRO A 191 -7.99 13.35 -12.84
N LYS A 192 -8.12 13.68 -14.14
CA LYS A 192 -9.14 13.12 -15.03
C LYS A 192 -8.72 11.80 -15.66
N ASN A 193 -7.44 11.48 -15.65
CA ASN A 193 -6.89 10.26 -16.22
C ASN A 193 -5.73 9.76 -15.37
N ILE A 194 -6.04 9.09 -14.28
CA ILE A 194 -5.06 8.49 -13.38
C ILE A 194 -4.61 7.17 -13.97
N THR A 195 -3.31 7.03 -14.28
CA THR A 195 -2.73 5.84 -14.91
C THR A 195 -1.74 5.13 -13.98
N PRO A 196 -1.69 3.79 -14.01
CA PRO A 196 -0.70 3.05 -13.25
C PRO A 196 0.68 3.10 -13.94
N LYS A 197 1.73 3.22 -13.15
CA LYS A 197 3.12 3.06 -13.59
C LYS A 197 3.71 1.78 -13.03
N PHE A 198 4.51 1.09 -13.82
CA PHE A 198 5.10 -0.19 -13.51
C PHE A 198 6.63 -0.16 -13.65
N PHE A 199 7.29 -1.08 -12.97
CA PHE A 199 8.72 -1.35 -13.14
C PHE A 199 8.99 -2.85 -13.07
N ARG A 200 10.14 -3.30 -13.57
CA ARG A 200 10.55 -4.69 -13.42
C ARG A 200 11.21 -4.88 -12.08
N ALA A 201 10.50 -5.51 -11.15
CA ALA A 201 10.95 -5.70 -9.80
C ALA A 201 11.85 -6.93 -9.66
N GLN A 202 12.91 -6.81 -8.86
CA GLN A 202 13.81 -7.89 -8.50
C GLN A 202 14.12 -7.84 -7.01
N LEU A 203 14.24 -9.02 -6.38
CA LEU A 203 14.80 -9.15 -5.05
C LEU A 203 16.26 -9.59 -5.20
N VAL A 204 17.16 -8.87 -4.55
CA VAL A 204 18.56 -9.26 -4.41
C VAL A 204 18.84 -9.44 -2.92
N ASN A 205 19.04 -10.69 -2.49
CA ASN A 205 19.17 -11.05 -1.08
C ASN A 205 18.03 -10.47 -0.21
N GLY A 206 16.80 -10.65 -0.67
CA GLY A 206 15.59 -10.16 0.03
C GLY A 206 15.33 -8.66 -0.08
N VAL A 207 16.13 -7.90 -0.82
CA VAL A 207 15.99 -6.45 -0.96
C VAL A 207 15.50 -6.09 -2.36
N MET A 208 14.40 -5.35 -2.43
CA MET A 208 13.91 -4.72 -3.65
C MET A 208 14.32 -3.25 -3.66
N THR A 209 15.17 -2.86 -4.62
CA THR A 209 15.48 -1.45 -4.89
C THR A 209 14.40 -0.87 -5.77
N VAL A 210 13.87 0.28 -5.38
CA VAL A 210 12.81 0.98 -6.11
C VAL A 210 13.45 2.04 -7.01
N PRO A 211 13.21 1.99 -8.33
CA PRO A 211 13.76 2.99 -9.24
C PRO A 211 13.14 4.37 -8.98
N PRO A 212 13.91 5.46 -9.08
CA PRO A 212 13.36 6.80 -8.95
C PRO A 212 12.38 7.13 -10.09
N PRO A 213 11.45 8.10 -9.88
CA PRO A 213 10.38 8.40 -10.83
C PRO A 213 10.86 8.77 -12.23
N ASP A 214 12.03 9.41 -12.30
CA ASP A 214 12.61 9.91 -13.57
C ASP A 214 13.57 8.91 -14.23
N SER A 215 13.70 7.71 -13.69
CA SER A 215 14.47 6.64 -14.30
C SER A 215 13.72 6.08 -15.52
N GLY A 216 14.41 5.76 -16.59
CA GLY A 216 13.82 5.08 -17.76
C GLY A 216 13.29 3.66 -17.46
N GLU A 217 13.38 3.20 -16.21
CA GLU A 217 12.92 1.88 -15.75
C GLU A 217 11.42 1.89 -15.39
N VAL A 218 10.84 3.06 -15.09
CA VAL A 218 9.43 3.23 -14.76
C VAL A 218 8.64 3.48 -16.05
N ARG A 219 7.64 2.65 -16.33
CA ARG A 219 6.82 2.67 -17.53
C ARG A 219 5.32 2.74 -17.18
N GLY A 220 4.55 3.45 -17.98
CA GLY A 220 3.10 3.55 -17.84
C GLY A 220 2.47 4.26 -19.00
#